data_c4cb40e33c9fa2eee5c12a921a90ca74
#
_entry.id   c4cb40e33c9fa2eee5c12a921a90ca74
#
_cell.length_a   1.000
_cell.length_b   1.000
_cell.length_c   1.000
_cell.angle_alpha   90.00
_cell.angle_beta   90.00
_cell.angle_gamma   90.00
#
_symmetry.space_group_name_H-M   'P 1'
#
loop_
_entity.id
_entity.type
_entity.pdbx_description
1 polymer ?
#
loop_
_entity_poly.entity_id
_entity_poly.type
_entity_poly.pdbx_seq_one_letter_code
_entity_poly.pdbx_strand_id
1 'polypeptide(L)'
;LYENIIGDKMNTANIFNIQKFSVHDGPGIRTTVFFKGCPLKCLWCHNPESQNINTQILYDRDKCVLCGTCEKICHKKAIKIENNKLTTDESCDCCGQCVIYCIQGARQIAGKVYTVDDVMKEVLKDRVFYEKSSGGVTLSGGEPLIHIDFVEELLKKLKDNNIHTAVDTCGAVSFENLKRAAKYTDVFLYDIKLMDDEKHVEFIGMSNKLILENIRKLSEIHNNINLRMPIIEGVNGDEEHIIKTIEFIEGLNISKVNLLPYHDIAKHKYKKLGKVYEDDRMSKPSDEKMQKFKEMFENKGYKAKIGG
;
A
#
# COMPACT_ATOMS: atom_id res chain seq x y z
N LEU A 1 -39.13 9.36 -25.45
CA LEU A 1 -38.55 10.61 -24.89
C LEU A 1 -38.13 10.43 -23.43
N TYR A 2 -37.48 9.30 -23.10
CA TYR A 2 -36.86 9.03 -21.78
C TYR A 2 -35.59 8.15 -21.89
N GLU A 3 -34.79 8.43 -22.92
CA GLU A 3 -33.48 7.83 -23.06
C GLU A 3 -32.50 8.96 -23.32
N ASN A 4 -31.84 9.48 -22.31
CA ASN A 4 -30.54 10.18 -22.32
C ASN A 4 -30.32 10.94 -21.00
N ILE A 5 -30.28 10.23 -19.90
CA ILE A 5 -29.48 10.64 -18.74
C ILE A 5 -28.52 9.47 -18.47
N ILE A 6 -27.47 9.35 -19.30
CA ILE A 6 -26.28 8.63 -18.92
C ILE A 6 -25.63 9.52 -17.87
N GLY A 7 -26.02 9.31 -16.61
CA GLY A 7 -25.28 9.86 -15.50
C GLY A 7 -23.88 9.34 -15.59
N ASP A 8 -22.89 10.23 -15.71
CA ASP A 8 -21.48 9.90 -15.63
C ASP A 8 -21.29 8.95 -14.44
N LYS A 9 -20.86 7.72 -14.72
CA LYS A 9 -20.60 6.73 -13.70
C LYS A 9 -19.40 7.26 -12.92
N MET A 10 -19.64 7.94 -11.80
CA MET A 10 -18.58 8.54 -10.98
C MET A 10 -17.54 7.48 -10.67
N ASN A 11 -16.30 7.71 -11.08
CA ASN A 11 -15.18 6.86 -10.72
C ASN A 11 -15.00 6.89 -9.21
N THR A 12 -15.09 5.76 -8.57
CA THR A 12 -14.93 5.63 -7.13
C THR A 12 -13.89 4.57 -6.79
N ALA A 13 -13.20 4.75 -5.66
CA ALA A 13 -12.28 3.76 -5.11
C ALA A 13 -12.47 3.63 -3.60
N ASN A 14 -12.15 2.45 -3.10
CA ASN A 14 -12.16 2.19 -1.66
C ASN A 14 -10.78 2.56 -1.09
N ILE A 15 -10.75 3.58 -0.24
CA ILE A 15 -9.55 4.15 0.38
C ILE A 15 -9.66 3.93 1.89
N PHE A 16 -8.62 3.39 2.52
CA PHE A 16 -8.66 3.13 3.95
C PHE A 16 -7.95 4.19 4.79
N ASN A 17 -7.07 4.99 4.16
CA ASN A 17 -6.43 6.10 4.85
C ASN A 17 -6.01 7.19 3.86
N ILE A 18 -6.04 8.45 4.30
CA ILE A 18 -5.41 9.60 3.66
C ILE A 18 -4.49 10.20 4.71
N GLN A 19 -3.20 9.86 4.63
CA GLN A 19 -2.20 10.24 5.63
C GLN A 19 -1.48 11.51 5.21
N LYS A 20 -1.55 12.50 6.06
CA LYS A 20 -0.84 13.76 5.90
C LYS A 20 0.58 13.69 6.47
N PHE A 21 1.45 14.58 6.02
CA PHE A 21 2.84 14.71 6.50
C PHE A 21 3.69 13.44 6.36
N SER A 22 3.46 12.63 5.33
CA SER A 22 4.32 11.49 5.00
C SER A 22 5.67 12.00 4.48
N VAL A 23 6.76 11.47 5.03
CA VAL A 23 8.16 11.87 4.67
C VAL A 23 8.99 10.70 4.12
N HIS A 24 8.39 9.51 4.03
CA HIS A 24 9.04 8.28 3.55
C HIS A 24 8.43 7.71 2.26
N ASP A 25 7.42 8.38 1.72
CA ASP A 25 6.65 7.92 0.56
C ASP A 25 6.96 8.74 -0.70
N GLY A 26 8.22 9.15 -0.87
CA GLY A 26 8.71 9.96 -1.99
C GLY A 26 9.37 11.26 -1.54
N PRO A 27 9.69 12.18 -2.46
CA PRO A 27 10.39 13.42 -2.14
C PRO A 27 9.48 14.42 -1.39
N GLY A 28 10.06 15.14 -0.45
CA GLY A 28 9.41 16.23 0.31
C GLY A 28 8.31 15.73 1.28
N ILE A 29 7.49 16.66 1.76
CA ILE A 29 6.33 16.39 2.60
C ILE A 29 5.15 16.02 1.69
N ARG A 30 4.48 14.91 1.99
CA ARG A 30 3.45 14.36 1.11
C ARG A 30 2.16 14.05 1.85
N THR A 31 1.07 14.01 1.09
CA THR A 31 -0.15 13.32 1.51
C THR A 31 -0.21 11.99 0.78
N THR A 32 -0.25 10.89 1.54
CA THR A 32 -0.32 9.54 0.99
C THR A 32 -1.76 9.04 1.04
N VAL A 33 -2.29 8.67 -0.13
CA VAL A 33 -3.62 8.07 -0.30
C VAL A 33 -3.48 6.56 -0.36
N PHE A 34 -4.06 5.84 0.61
CA PHE A 34 -3.92 4.40 0.75
C PHE A 34 -5.17 3.67 0.24
N PHE A 35 -5.04 3.01 -0.89
CA PHE A 35 -6.10 2.24 -1.54
C PHE A 35 -6.26 0.85 -0.93
N LYS A 36 -7.49 0.33 -0.97
CA LYS A 36 -7.78 -1.08 -0.67
C LYS A 36 -7.71 -1.93 -1.94
N GLY A 37 -7.41 -3.20 -1.74
CA GLY A 37 -7.16 -4.18 -2.78
C GLY A 37 -5.67 -4.33 -3.07
N CYS A 38 -5.17 -5.55 -2.95
CA CYS A 38 -3.81 -5.91 -3.35
C CYS A 38 -3.81 -7.35 -3.88
N PRO A 39 -3.20 -7.61 -5.04
CA PRO A 39 -3.07 -8.97 -5.55
C PRO A 39 -2.08 -9.80 -4.72
N LEU A 40 -1.17 -9.15 -3.98
CA LEU A 40 -0.17 -9.80 -3.16
C LEU A 40 -0.71 -10.11 -1.75
N LYS A 41 -0.15 -11.16 -1.14
CA LYS A 41 -0.45 -11.61 0.23
C LYS A 41 0.83 -11.72 1.06
N CYS A 42 1.71 -10.73 0.96
CA CYS A 42 3.00 -10.73 1.66
C CYS A 42 2.82 -11.03 3.14
N LEU A 43 3.59 -11.97 3.70
CA LEU A 43 3.51 -12.35 5.12
C LEU A 43 3.88 -11.18 6.05
N TRP A 44 4.75 -10.28 5.62
CA TRP A 44 5.15 -9.07 6.36
C TRP A 44 4.39 -7.80 5.98
N CYS A 45 3.19 -7.92 5.41
CA CYS A 45 2.46 -6.74 4.92
C CYS A 45 2.23 -5.71 6.04
N HIS A 46 2.66 -4.46 5.81
CA HIS A 46 2.45 -3.37 6.77
C HIS A 46 1.01 -2.86 6.79
N ASN A 47 0.24 -3.13 5.74
CA ASN A 47 -1.15 -2.72 5.60
C ASN A 47 -2.06 -3.91 5.29
N PRO A 48 -2.16 -4.94 6.16
CA PRO A 48 -2.96 -6.12 5.89
C PRO A 48 -4.45 -5.81 5.69
N GLU A 49 -4.93 -4.67 6.22
CA GLU A 49 -6.27 -4.13 5.98
C GLU A 49 -6.50 -3.67 4.53
N SER A 50 -5.42 -3.48 3.76
CA SER A 50 -5.51 -3.14 2.35
C SER A 50 -5.66 -4.35 1.42
N GLN A 51 -5.33 -5.56 1.87
CA GLN A 51 -5.34 -6.75 1.00
C GLN A 51 -6.73 -7.05 0.42
N ASN A 52 -7.78 -6.87 1.21
CA ASN A 52 -9.15 -7.02 0.73
C ASN A 52 -9.62 -5.71 0.08
N ILE A 53 -10.23 -5.80 -1.11
CA ILE A 53 -10.75 -4.64 -1.84
C ILE A 53 -11.99 -4.02 -1.17
N ASN A 54 -12.74 -4.82 -0.44
CA ASN A 54 -13.98 -4.39 0.22
C ASN A 54 -13.69 -3.71 1.56
N THR A 55 -14.62 -2.86 1.99
CA THR A 55 -14.65 -2.32 3.34
C THR A 55 -14.71 -3.45 4.38
N GLN A 56 -14.00 -3.29 5.50
CA GLN A 56 -13.96 -4.27 6.59
C GLN A 56 -14.12 -3.59 7.94
N ILE A 57 -14.67 -4.31 8.90
CA ILE A 57 -14.67 -3.89 10.31
C ILE A 57 -13.47 -4.53 11.00
N LEU A 58 -12.60 -3.70 11.55
CA LEU A 58 -11.50 -4.12 12.40
C LEU A 58 -11.99 -4.21 13.86
N TYR A 59 -11.48 -5.18 14.60
CA TYR A 59 -11.83 -5.39 16.00
C TYR A 59 -10.58 -5.46 16.87
N ASP A 60 -10.45 -4.48 17.77
CA ASP A 60 -9.39 -4.40 18.76
C ASP A 60 -9.90 -5.07 20.07
N ARG A 61 -9.50 -6.32 20.27
CA ARG A 61 -9.91 -7.11 21.42
C ARG A 61 -9.41 -6.51 22.74
N ASP A 62 -8.23 -5.91 22.74
CA ASP A 62 -7.59 -5.37 23.93
C ASP A 62 -8.35 -4.15 24.48
N LYS A 63 -9.10 -3.44 23.63
CA LYS A 63 -9.97 -2.33 24.00
C LYS A 63 -11.40 -2.75 24.35
N CYS A 64 -11.82 -3.95 23.99
CA CYS A 64 -13.20 -4.37 24.11
C CYS A 64 -13.53 -4.84 25.53
N VAL A 65 -14.51 -4.20 26.16
CA VAL A 65 -15.04 -4.56 27.50
C VAL A 65 -16.29 -5.44 27.42
N LEU A 66 -16.64 -5.96 26.24
CA LEU A 66 -17.78 -6.85 25.99
C LEU A 66 -19.13 -6.29 26.48
N CYS A 67 -19.36 -4.98 26.39
CA CYS A 67 -20.57 -4.31 26.88
C CYS A 67 -21.86 -4.67 26.10
N GLY A 68 -21.77 -5.37 24.98
CA GLY A 68 -22.91 -5.83 24.18
C GLY A 68 -23.57 -4.76 23.29
N THR A 69 -23.16 -3.48 23.36
CA THR A 69 -23.80 -2.41 22.57
C THR A 69 -23.79 -2.70 21.07
N CYS A 70 -22.64 -3.12 20.53
CA CYS A 70 -22.50 -3.41 19.09
C CYS A 70 -23.37 -4.59 18.62
N GLU A 71 -23.59 -5.59 19.47
CA GLU A 71 -24.48 -6.72 19.18
C GLU A 71 -25.94 -6.25 19.12
N LYS A 72 -26.38 -5.46 20.11
CA LYS A 72 -27.78 -4.95 20.20
C LYS A 72 -28.17 -4.06 19.01
N ILE A 73 -27.25 -3.21 18.53
CA ILE A 73 -27.55 -2.24 17.46
C ILE A 73 -27.34 -2.81 16.06
N CYS A 74 -26.78 -4.01 15.92
CA CYS A 74 -26.51 -4.61 14.63
C CYS A 74 -27.79 -5.02 13.92
N HIS A 75 -28.23 -4.26 12.92
CA HIS A 75 -29.46 -4.57 12.19
C HIS A 75 -29.38 -5.87 11.38
N LYS A 76 -28.16 -6.31 11.00
CA LYS A 76 -27.90 -7.61 10.36
C LYS A 76 -27.76 -8.75 11.35
N LYS A 77 -27.74 -8.46 12.66
CA LYS A 77 -27.45 -9.47 13.71
C LYS A 77 -26.15 -10.25 13.48
N ALA A 78 -25.21 -9.64 12.77
CA ALA A 78 -23.92 -10.24 12.40
C ALA A 78 -22.92 -10.32 13.57
N ILE A 79 -23.22 -9.68 14.69
CA ILE A 79 -22.31 -9.62 15.85
C ILE A 79 -22.89 -10.46 16.97
N LYS A 80 -22.07 -11.35 17.54
CA LYS A 80 -22.45 -12.20 18.67
C LYS A 80 -21.38 -12.15 19.76
N ILE A 81 -21.83 -12.22 21.01
CA ILE A 81 -20.96 -12.35 22.18
C ILE A 81 -21.32 -13.65 22.88
N GLU A 82 -20.42 -14.64 22.73
CA GLU A 82 -20.58 -15.96 23.35
C GLU A 82 -19.23 -16.35 23.99
N ASN A 83 -19.28 -16.99 25.16
CA ASN A 83 -18.10 -17.46 25.90
C ASN A 83 -16.99 -16.38 26.03
N ASN A 84 -17.39 -15.17 26.41
CA ASN A 84 -16.48 -14.01 26.53
C ASN A 84 -15.71 -13.67 25.22
N LYS A 85 -16.25 -14.04 24.06
CA LYS A 85 -15.68 -13.76 22.76
C LYS A 85 -16.69 -13.06 21.86
N LEU A 86 -16.30 -11.92 21.31
CA LEU A 86 -17.07 -11.22 20.29
C LEU A 86 -16.66 -11.74 18.91
N THR A 87 -17.63 -12.13 18.10
CA THR A 87 -17.47 -12.54 16.72
C THR A 87 -18.29 -11.65 15.79
N THR A 88 -17.93 -11.59 14.53
CA THR A 88 -18.69 -10.92 13.47
C THR A 88 -18.71 -11.88 12.29
N ASP A 89 -19.89 -12.24 11.82
CA ASP A 89 -20.06 -13.18 10.71
C ASP A 89 -20.18 -12.46 9.33
N GLU A 90 -20.32 -13.23 8.28
CA GLU A 90 -20.33 -12.79 6.89
C GLU A 90 -21.57 -11.97 6.49
N SER A 91 -22.63 -11.97 7.31
CA SER A 91 -23.83 -11.16 7.07
C SER A 91 -23.59 -9.66 7.32
N CYS A 92 -22.42 -9.29 7.86
CA CYS A 92 -22.01 -7.92 8.10
C CYS A 92 -21.87 -7.12 6.81
N ASP A 93 -22.67 -6.07 6.64
CA ASP A 93 -22.61 -5.14 5.50
C ASP A 93 -21.66 -3.94 5.71
N CYS A 94 -20.88 -3.95 6.78
CA CYS A 94 -19.95 -2.88 7.14
C CYS A 94 -20.59 -1.47 7.28
N CYS A 95 -21.85 -1.38 7.69
CA CYS A 95 -22.59 -0.10 7.84
C CYS A 95 -21.97 0.87 8.86
N GLY A 96 -21.01 0.43 9.69
CA GLY A 96 -20.30 1.27 10.65
C GLY A 96 -21.03 1.60 11.94
N GLN A 97 -22.32 1.20 12.14
CA GLN A 97 -23.06 1.51 13.37
C GLN A 97 -22.31 1.04 14.63
N CYS A 98 -21.77 -0.18 14.58
CA CYS A 98 -20.98 -0.73 15.69
C CYS A 98 -19.66 0.03 15.95
N VAL A 99 -19.17 0.82 15.01
CA VAL A 99 -18.01 1.71 15.19
C VAL A 99 -18.44 3.00 15.87
N ILE A 100 -19.53 3.63 15.39
CA ILE A 100 -20.07 4.89 15.93
C ILE A 100 -20.44 4.76 17.41
N TYR A 101 -21.08 3.67 17.78
CA TYR A 101 -21.56 3.46 19.15
C TYR A 101 -20.55 2.75 20.08
N CYS A 102 -19.35 2.45 19.61
CA CYS A 102 -18.32 1.85 20.45
C CYS A 102 -17.54 2.91 21.22
N ILE A 103 -17.95 3.21 22.45
CA ILE A 103 -17.29 4.21 23.30
C ILE A 103 -15.83 3.89 23.63
N GLN A 104 -15.43 2.61 23.57
CA GLN A 104 -14.06 2.16 23.78
C GLN A 104 -13.19 2.25 22.51
N GLY A 105 -13.77 2.61 21.34
CA GLY A 105 -13.05 2.60 20.09
C GLY A 105 -12.49 1.23 19.70
N ALA A 106 -13.07 0.14 20.22
CA ALA A 106 -12.64 -1.22 19.94
C ALA A 106 -13.01 -1.70 18.54
N ARG A 107 -13.89 -0.99 17.84
CA ARG A 107 -14.27 -1.28 16.46
C ARG A 107 -13.89 -0.11 15.56
N GLN A 108 -13.33 -0.43 14.41
CA GLN A 108 -12.89 0.56 13.43
C GLN A 108 -13.32 0.10 12.04
N ILE A 109 -13.58 1.03 11.13
CA ILE A 109 -13.85 0.73 9.74
C ILE A 109 -12.58 0.92 8.93
N ALA A 110 -12.23 -0.07 8.12
CA ALA A 110 -11.13 0.01 7.17
C ALA A 110 -11.68 0.05 5.75
N GLY A 111 -11.60 1.21 5.14
CA GLY A 111 -12.11 1.49 3.81
C GLY A 111 -13.38 2.30 3.82
N LYS A 112 -13.38 3.32 2.98
CA LYS A 112 -14.51 4.17 2.63
C LYS A 112 -14.45 4.45 1.15
N VAL A 113 -15.60 4.47 0.50
CA VAL A 113 -15.71 4.84 -0.91
C VAL A 113 -15.52 6.35 -1.06
N TYR A 114 -14.60 6.74 -1.93
CA TYR A 114 -14.32 8.12 -2.28
C TYR A 114 -14.50 8.33 -3.77
N THR A 115 -14.99 9.51 -4.15
CA THR A 115 -14.86 10.05 -5.50
C THR A 115 -13.47 10.70 -5.68
N VAL A 116 -13.06 10.94 -6.92
CA VAL A 116 -11.81 11.68 -7.19
C VAL A 116 -11.87 13.09 -6.58
N ASP A 117 -13.01 13.75 -6.63
CA ASP A 117 -13.20 15.09 -6.07
C ASP A 117 -13.12 15.10 -4.54
N ASP A 118 -13.57 14.04 -3.86
CA ASP A 118 -13.42 13.91 -2.41
C ASP A 118 -11.95 13.83 -2.04
N VAL A 119 -11.15 13.03 -2.77
CA VAL A 119 -9.70 12.95 -2.54
C VAL A 119 -9.03 14.28 -2.84
N MET A 120 -9.36 14.94 -3.96
CA MET A 120 -8.81 16.25 -4.30
C MET A 120 -9.06 17.29 -3.21
N LYS A 121 -10.29 17.35 -2.65
CA LYS A 121 -10.61 18.24 -1.51
C LYS A 121 -9.69 18.02 -0.30
N GLU A 122 -9.34 16.76 -0.01
CA GLU A 122 -8.45 16.46 1.14
C GLU A 122 -7.00 16.82 0.86
N VAL A 123 -6.46 16.45 -0.31
CA VAL A 123 -5.05 16.67 -0.63
C VAL A 123 -4.72 18.13 -0.87
N LEU A 124 -5.65 18.93 -1.40
CA LEU A 124 -5.46 20.37 -1.61
C LEU A 124 -5.30 21.17 -0.30
N LYS A 125 -5.78 20.66 0.83
CA LYS A 125 -5.58 21.28 2.15
C LYS A 125 -4.11 21.37 2.54
N ASP A 126 -3.27 20.51 2.00
CA ASP A 126 -1.84 20.41 2.35
C ASP A 126 -0.92 21.06 1.31
N ARG A 127 -1.48 21.78 0.31
CA ARG A 127 -0.74 22.38 -0.81
C ARG A 127 0.46 23.22 -0.39
N VAL A 128 0.33 24.02 0.66
CA VAL A 128 1.41 24.88 1.18
C VAL A 128 2.64 24.07 1.60
N PHE A 129 2.43 22.86 2.14
CA PHE A 129 3.53 21.97 2.53
C PHE A 129 4.22 21.36 1.30
N TYR A 130 3.45 21.01 0.26
CA TYR A 130 4.02 20.51 -0.99
C TYR A 130 4.93 21.56 -1.65
N GLU A 131 4.45 22.79 -1.78
CA GLU A 131 5.19 23.89 -2.39
C GLU A 131 6.49 24.21 -1.65
N LYS A 132 6.47 24.20 -0.29
CA LYS A 132 7.64 24.50 0.54
C LYS A 132 8.69 23.38 0.59
N SER A 133 8.30 22.14 0.36
CA SER A 133 9.19 20.97 0.52
C SER A 133 9.53 20.28 -0.79
N SER A 134 9.01 20.77 -1.93
CA SER A 134 9.00 20.04 -3.19
C SER A 134 8.35 18.63 -3.06
N GLY A 135 7.33 18.56 -2.20
CA GLY A 135 6.53 17.38 -1.94
C GLY A 135 5.32 17.24 -2.87
N GLY A 136 4.30 16.52 -2.45
CA GLY A 136 3.11 16.30 -3.26
C GLY A 136 2.21 15.19 -2.75
N VAL A 137 1.60 14.43 -3.66
CA VAL A 137 0.69 13.33 -3.34
C VAL A 137 1.29 12.01 -3.76
N THR A 138 1.16 10.99 -2.90
CA THR A 138 1.53 9.60 -3.19
C THR A 138 0.30 8.73 -3.19
N LEU A 139 0.13 7.93 -4.23
CA LEU A 139 -0.88 6.88 -4.30
C LEU A 139 -0.24 5.56 -3.90
N SER A 140 -0.73 4.92 -2.84
CA SER A 140 -0.15 3.73 -2.21
C SER A 140 -1.25 2.85 -1.60
N GLY A 141 -0.93 2.01 -0.61
CA GLY A 141 -1.91 1.25 0.19
C GLY A 141 -1.77 -0.24 0.00
N GLY A 142 -2.71 -0.85 -0.74
CA GLY A 142 -2.58 -2.16 -1.36
C GLY A 142 -1.81 -2.01 -2.67
N GLU A 143 -2.51 -2.15 -3.78
CA GLU A 143 -1.99 -1.83 -5.12
C GLU A 143 -2.93 -0.78 -5.76
N PRO A 144 -2.52 0.50 -5.83
CA PRO A 144 -3.41 1.55 -6.35
C PRO A 144 -3.79 1.32 -7.82
N LEU A 145 -2.91 0.71 -8.61
CA LEU A 145 -3.11 0.54 -10.06
C LEU A 145 -4.16 -0.52 -10.44
N ILE A 146 -4.73 -1.27 -9.49
CA ILE A 146 -5.93 -2.06 -9.76
C ILE A 146 -7.18 -1.18 -9.94
N HIS A 147 -7.13 0.07 -9.47
CA HIS A 147 -8.17 1.09 -9.63
C HIS A 147 -7.81 2.08 -10.73
N ILE A 148 -7.29 1.61 -11.86
CA ILE A 148 -6.61 2.46 -12.85
C ILE A 148 -7.46 3.62 -13.37
N ASP A 149 -8.76 3.46 -13.58
CA ASP A 149 -9.61 4.55 -14.08
C ASP A 149 -9.67 5.69 -13.06
N PHE A 150 -9.84 5.38 -11.79
CA PHE A 150 -9.80 6.36 -10.69
C PHE A 150 -8.42 7.00 -10.55
N VAL A 151 -7.37 6.18 -10.60
CA VAL A 151 -5.97 6.61 -10.42
C VAL A 151 -5.55 7.54 -11.55
N GLU A 152 -5.84 7.21 -12.82
CA GLU A 152 -5.50 8.06 -13.97
C GLU A 152 -6.20 9.42 -13.88
N GLU A 153 -7.50 9.46 -13.55
CA GLU A 153 -8.24 10.70 -13.36
C GLU A 153 -7.68 11.54 -12.22
N LEU A 154 -7.38 10.91 -11.07
CA LEU A 154 -6.80 11.61 -9.90
C LEU A 154 -5.42 12.17 -10.22
N LEU A 155 -4.52 11.37 -10.83
CA LEU A 155 -3.18 11.81 -11.21
C LEU A 155 -3.25 12.99 -12.19
N LYS A 156 -4.15 12.93 -13.18
CA LYS A 156 -4.37 14.04 -14.11
C LYS A 156 -4.80 15.32 -13.39
N LYS A 157 -5.81 15.25 -12.50
CA LYS A 157 -6.26 16.42 -11.72
C LYS A 157 -5.15 16.97 -10.81
N LEU A 158 -4.30 16.11 -10.24
CA LEU A 158 -3.14 16.55 -9.47
C LEU A 158 -2.14 17.31 -10.35
N LYS A 159 -1.82 16.81 -11.54
CA LYS A 159 -0.94 17.49 -12.50
C LYS A 159 -1.52 18.82 -12.97
N ASP A 160 -2.81 18.88 -13.27
CA ASP A 160 -3.51 20.11 -13.67
C ASP A 160 -3.46 21.19 -12.55
N ASN A 161 -3.30 20.76 -11.30
CA ASN A 161 -3.08 21.62 -10.14
C ASN A 161 -1.60 21.87 -9.79
N ASN A 162 -0.64 21.45 -10.63
CA ASN A 162 0.81 21.55 -10.41
C ASN A 162 1.28 20.85 -9.12
N ILE A 163 0.67 19.74 -8.75
CA ILE A 163 1.06 18.93 -7.60
C ILE A 163 1.93 17.77 -8.10
N HIS A 164 3.11 17.60 -7.49
CA HIS A 164 4.02 16.51 -7.77
C HIS A 164 3.40 15.16 -7.34
N THR A 165 3.45 14.17 -8.23
CA THR A 165 2.80 12.88 -8.08
C THR A 165 3.79 11.74 -7.89
N ALA A 166 3.47 10.82 -6.98
CA ALA A 166 4.18 9.56 -6.81
C ALA A 166 3.19 8.39 -6.83
N VAL A 167 3.61 7.28 -7.41
CA VAL A 167 2.86 6.02 -7.36
C VAL A 167 3.75 4.96 -6.72
N ASP A 168 3.28 4.43 -5.60
CA ASP A 168 3.90 3.33 -4.86
C ASP A 168 3.20 2.03 -5.27
N THR A 169 3.90 1.18 -6.01
CA THR A 169 3.34 0.00 -6.65
C THR A 169 4.21 -1.23 -6.48
N CYS A 170 3.57 -2.38 -6.32
CA CYS A 170 4.24 -3.67 -6.43
C CYS A 170 4.37 -4.17 -7.88
N GLY A 171 3.78 -3.48 -8.85
CA GLY A 171 3.84 -3.83 -10.25
C GLY A 171 3.05 -5.08 -10.66
N ALA A 172 2.27 -5.68 -9.77
CA ALA A 172 1.49 -6.90 -10.04
C ALA A 172 0.14 -6.57 -10.70
N VAL A 173 0.17 -5.84 -11.80
CA VAL A 173 -0.99 -5.39 -12.59
C VAL A 173 -0.68 -5.53 -14.09
N SER A 174 -1.68 -5.32 -14.95
CA SER A 174 -1.41 -5.25 -16.39
C SER A 174 -0.45 -4.11 -16.72
N PHE A 175 0.46 -4.30 -17.68
CA PHE A 175 1.37 -3.23 -18.11
C PHE A 175 0.62 -1.99 -18.63
N GLU A 176 -0.56 -2.19 -19.22
CA GLU A 176 -1.40 -1.06 -19.67
C GLU A 176 -1.79 -0.13 -18.52
N ASN A 177 -2.07 -0.66 -17.32
CA ASN A 177 -2.35 0.15 -16.15
C ASN A 177 -1.12 1.01 -15.74
N LEU A 178 0.07 0.41 -15.73
CA LEU A 178 1.33 1.14 -15.48
C LEU A 178 1.55 2.23 -16.52
N LYS A 179 1.37 1.91 -17.80
CA LYS A 179 1.53 2.85 -18.91
C LYS A 179 0.56 4.03 -18.85
N ARG A 180 -0.69 3.78 -18.46
CA ARG A 180 -1.69 4.84 -18.24
C ARG A 180 -1.27 5.76 -17.10
N ALA A 181 -0.87 5.20 -15.96
CA ALA A 181 -0.41 5.97 -14.81
C ALA A 181 0.88 6.75 -15.11
N ALA A 182 1.81 6.18 -15.89
CA ALA A 182 3.11 6.79 -16.21
C ALA A 182 2.99 8.15 -16.89
N LYS A 183 1.89 8.43 -17.61
CA LYS A 183 1.65 9.72 -18.27
C LYS A 183 1.59 10.90 -17.29
N TYR A 184 1.20 10.64 -16.04
CA TYR A 184 0.91 11.67 -15.05
C TYR A 184 1.69 11.47 -13.74
N THR A 185 2.63 10.53 -13.71
CA THR A 185 3.46 10.21 -12.53
C THR A 185 4.83 10.86 -12.66
N ASP A 186 5.29 11.57 -11.63
CA ASP A 186 6.62 12.18 -11.59
C ASP A 186 7.68 11.20 -11.06
N VAL A 187 7.31 10.29 -10.17
CA VAL A 187 8.18 9.25 -9.63
C VAL A 187 7.41 7.98 -9.32
N PHE A 188 7.92 6.85 -9.74
CA PHE A 188 7.48 5.55 -9.27
C PHE A 188 8.31 5.09 -8.08
N LEU A 189 7.63 4.65 -7.03
CA LEU A 189 8.20 3.87 -5.93
C LEU A 189 7.85 2.41 -6.25
N TYR A 190 8.80 1.69 -6.82
CA TYR A 190 8.53 0.35 -7.35
C TYR A 190 9.13 -0.73 -6.45
N ASP A 191 8.30 -1.62 -5.96
CA ASP A 191 8.72 -2.66 -5.03
C ASP A 191 9.23 -3.93 -5.74
N ILE A 192 10.49 -4.30 -5.54
CA ILE A 192 10.99 -5.66 -5.76
C ILE A 192 11.20 -6.33 -4.40
N LYS A 193 10.41 -7.39 -4.13
CA LYS A 193 10.39 -8.02 -2.82
C LYS A 193 11.30 -9.25 -2.75
N LEU A 194 11.32 -10.05 -3.83
CA LEU A 194 12.12 -11.29 -3.93
C LEU A 194 12.47 -11.55 -5.40
N MET A 195 13.74 -11.88 -5.67
CA MET A 195 14.21 -12.28 -7.00
C MET A 195 13.97 -13.76 -7.28
N ASP A 196 14.00 -14.59 -6.26
CA ASP A 196 13.68 -16.01 -6.34
C ASP A 196 12.16 -16.20 -6.48
N ASP A 197 11.72 -16.83 -7.58
CA ASP A 197 10.29 -16.99 -7.90
C ASP A 197 9.58 -17.97 -6.96
N GLU A 198 10.25 -19.05 -6.53
CA GLU A 198 9.66 -20.04 -5.62
C GLU A 198 9.43 -19.42 -4.25
N LYS A 199 10.44 -18.73 -3.70
CA LYS A 199 10.30 -17.97 -2.47
C LYS A 199 9.27 -16.83 -2.62
N HIS A 200 9.17 -16.20 -3.79
CA HIS A 200 8.17 -15.16 -4.03
C HIS A 200 6.76 -15.74 -3.95
N VAL A 201 6.53 -16.93 -4.52
CA VAL A 201 5.23 -17.63 -4.37
C VAL A 201 4.96 -17.99 -2.92
N GLU A 202 5.96 -18.51 -2.19
CA GLU A 202 5.82 -18.92 -0.78
C GLU A 202 5.47 -17.74 0.14
N PHE A 203 6.24 -16.64 0.07
CA PHE A 203 6.13 -15.53 1.03
C PHE A 203 5.18 -14.41 0.60
N ILE A 204 4.89 -14.29 -0.70
CA ILE A 204 4.11 -13.20 -1.31
C ILE A 204 2.78 -13.68 -1.89
N GLY A 205 2.68 -14.99 -2.19
CA GLY A 205 1.46 -15.62 -2.68
C GLY A 205 1.27 -15.58 -4.20
N MET A 206 2.27 -15.14 -4.99
CA MET A 206 2.27 -15.21 -6.45
C MET A 206 3.68 -15.16 -7.03
N SER A 207 3.82 -15.51 -8.33
CA SER A 207 5.08 -15.41 -9.08
C SER A 207 5.53 -13.96 -9.27
N ASN A 208 6.84 -13.71 -9.27
CA ASN A 208 7.44 -12.40 -9.52
C ASN A 208 7.58 -12.06 -11.02
N LYS A 209 7.32 -12.99 -11.93
CA LYS A 209 7.59 -12.82 -13.38
C LYS A 209 6.92 -11.59 -13.97
N LEU A 210 5.63 -11.38 -13.67
CA LEU A 210 4.89 -10.21 -14.15
C LEU A 210 5.48 -8.91 -13.58
N ILE A 211 5.87 -8.91 -12.31
CA ILE A 211 6.46 -7.74 -11.62
C ILE A 211 7.79 -7.36 -12.29
N LEU A 212 8.66 -8.36 -12.53
CA LEU A 212 9.96 -8.14 -13.16
C LEU A 212 9.84 -7.76 -14.64
N GLU A 213 8.89 -8.31 -15.37
CA GLU A 213 8.58 -7.90 -16.74
C GLU A 213 8.09 -6.45 -16.79
N ASN A 214 7.20 -6.10 -15.88
CA ASN A 214 6.62 -4.76 -15.82
C ASN A 214 7.62 -3.66 -15.50
N ILE A 215 8.59 -3.87 -14.60
CA ILE A 215 9.61 -2.84 -14.32
C ILE A 215 10.53 -2.65 -15.52
N ARG A 216 10.89 -3.72 -16.26
CA ARG A 216 11.67 -3.58 -17.51
C ARG A 216 10.93 -2.69 -18.51
N LYS A 217 9.68 -3.01 -18.80
CA LYS A 217 8.84 -2.20 -19.71
C LYS A 217 8.62 -0.78 -19.22
N LEU A 218 8.44 -0.61 -17.91
CA LEU A 218 8.27 0.72 -17.31
C LEU A 218 9.53 1.56 -17.47
N SER A 219 10.72 0.96 -17.33
CA SER A 219 12.00 1.65 -17.48
C SER A 219 12.27 2.15 -18.92
N GLU A 220 11.59 1.59 -19.92
CA GLU A 220 11.66 2.05 -21.32
C GLU A 220 10.87 3.35 -21.55
N ILE A 221 9.84 3.60 -20.73
CA ILE A 221 8.91 4.73 -20.92
C ILE A 221 8.95 5.76 -19.78
N HIS A 222 9.66 5.45 -18.70
CA HIS A 222 9.76 6.33 -17.53
C HIS A 222 11.15 6.29 -16.92
N ASN A 223 11.74 7.45 -16.64
CA ASN A 223 13.14 7.58 -16.22
C ASN A 223 13.32 8.01 -14.76
N ASN A 224 12.27 8.00 -13.95
CA ASN A 224 12.34 8.30 -12.52
C ASN A 224 11.67 7.18 -11.72
N ILE A 225 12.38 6.06 -11.58
CA ILE A 225 11.95 4.88 -10.84
C ILE A 225 12.85 4.71 -9.62
N ASN A 226 12.27 4.83 -8.44
CA ASN A 226 12.94 4.51 -7.19
C ASN A 226 12.60 3.06 -6.82
N LEU A 227 13.58 2.18 -6.91
CA LEU A 227 13.42 0.81 -6.47
C LEU A 227 13.31 0.74 -4.95
N ARG A 228 12.33 0.01 -4.44
CA ARG A 228 12.13 -0.24 -3.01
C ARG A 228 12.27 -1.74 -2.73
N MET A 229 13.10 -2.07 -1.77
CA MET A 229 13.41 -3.45 -1.41
C MET A 229 13.22 -3.64 0.09
N PRO A 230 12.14 -4.30 0.54
CA PRO A 230 12.07 -4.76 1.92
C PRO A 230 13.11 -5.85 2.14
N ILE A 231 13.98 -5.67 3.12
CA ILE A 231 15.04 -6.62 3.47
C ILE A 231 14.71 -7.30 4.79
N ILE A 232 14.57 -8.62 4.75
CA ILE A 232 14.06 -9.44 5.84
C ILE A 232 15.03 -10.60 6.08
N GLU A 233 15.64 -10.62 7.25
CA GLU A 233 16.49 -11.73 7.67
C GLU A 233 15.68 -13.03 7.73
N GLY A 234 16.22 -14.11 7.18
CA GLY A 234 15.53 -15.40 7.04
C GLY A 234 14.68 -15.57 5.78
N VAL A 235 14.52 -14.49 4.95
CA VAL A 235 13.74 -14.54 3.70
C VAL A 235 14.58 -14.13 2.49
N ASN A 236 15.01 -12.87 2.46
CA ASN A 236 15.76 -12.25 1.36
C ASN A 236 16.95 -11.40 1.85
N GLY A 237 17.28 -11.49 3.16
CA GLY A 237 18.37 -10.76 3.77
C GLY A 237 19.73 -11.42 3.51
N ASP A 238 20.01 -11.81 2.27
CA ASP A 238 21.27 -12.45 1.87
C ASP A 238 21.90 -11.75 0.65
N GLU A 239 23.20 -11.97 0.46
CA GLU A 239 23.98 -11.35 -0.62
C GLU A 239 23.54 -11.84 -2.00
N GLU A 240 23.08 -13.09 -2.10
CA GLU A 240 22.62 -13.67 -3.36
C GLU A 240 21.41 -12.89 -3.91
N HIS A 241 20.47 -12.56 -3.03
CA HIS A 241 19.31 -11.73 -3.42
C HIS A 241 19.75 -10.34 -3.91
N ILE A 242 20.72 -9.70 -3.24
CA ILE A 242 21.25 -8.39 -3.63
C ILE A 242 21.96 -8.46 -4.98
N ILE A 243 22.82 -9.47 -5.18
CA ILE A 243 23.55 -9.69 -6.45
C ILE A 243 22.55 -9.90 -7.59
N LYS A 244 21.59 -10.81 -7.43
CA LYS A 244 20.55 -11.06 -8.44
C LYS A 244 19.74 -9.80 -8.78
N THR A 245 19.47 -8.95 -7.78
CA THR A 245 18.76 -7.70 -8.02
C THR A 245 19.61 -6.72 -8.80
N ILE A 246 20.88 -6.56 -8.43
CA ILE A 246 21.84 -5.69 -9.13
C ILE A 246 21.97 -6.11 -10.61
N GLU A 247 22.20 -7.41 -10.88
CA GLU A 247 22.30 -7.95 -12.23
C GLU A 247 21.00 -7.74 -13.03
N PHE A 248 19.85 -7.89 -12.37
CA PHE A 248 18.55 -7.70 -13.00
C PHE A 248 18.29 -6.25 -13.42
N ILE A 249 18.68 -5.27 -12.59
CA ILE A 249 18.42 -3.85 -12.86
C ILE A 249 19.49 -3.20 -13.75
N GLU A 250 20.54 -3.93 -14.11
CA GLU A 250 21.57 -3.43 -15.02
C GLU A 250 20.95 -3.01 -16.36
N GLY A 251 21.21 -1.77 -16.76
CA GLY A 251 20.64 -1.18 -17.97
C GLY A 251 19.21 -0.65 -17.83
N LEU A 252 18.55 -0.80 -16.68
CA LEU A 252 17.26 -0.17 -16.43
C LEU A 252 17.40 1.26 -15.89
N ASN A 253 16.43 2.12 -16.19
CA ASN A 253 16.38 3.51 -15.73
C ASN A 253 15.98 3.61 -14.24
N ILE A 254 16.83 3.11 -13.34
CA ILE A 254 16.63 3.19 -11.90
C ILE A 254 17.32 4.42 -11.34
N SER A 255 16.55 5.36 -10.81
CA SER A 255 17.07 6.63 -10.24
C SER A 255 17.69 6.46 -8.87
N LYS A 256 17.14 5.52 -8.07
CA LYS A 256 17.53 5.30 -6.67
C LYS A 256 17.10 3.93 -6.20
N VAL A 257 17.85 3.36 -5.25
CA VAL A 257 17.49 2.13 -4.53
C VAL A 257 17.28 2.44 -3.05
N ASN A 258 16.12 2.07 -2.52
CA ASN A 258 15.77 2.18 -1.12
C ASN A 258 15.73 0.78 -0.48
N LEU A 259 16.64 0.50 0.43
CA LEU A 259 16.66 -0.73 1.23
C LEU A 259 15.85 -0.52 2.50
N LEU A 260 14.73 -1.21 2.63
CA LEU A 260 13.79 -1.02 3.73
C LEU A 260 13.96 -2.13 4.77
N PRO A 261 14.62 -1.88 5.92
CA PRO A 261 14.77 -2.89 6.95
C PRO A 261 13.41 -3.38 7.45
N TYR A 262 13.26 -4.69 7.60
CA TYR A 262 12.07 -5.28 8.19
C TYR A 262 11.79 -4.75 9.60
N HIS A 263 10.51 -4.57 9.91
CA HIS A 263 9.99 -4.34 11.26
C HIS A 263 8.58 -4.94 11.39
N ASP A 264 8.23 -5.33 12.60
CA ASP A 264 6.97 -6.02 12.92
C ASP A 264 5.84 -5.10 13.43
N ILE A 265 5.98 -3.78 13.18
CA ILE A 265 5.06 -2.75 13.69
C ILE A 265 3.60 -3.00 13.30
N ALA A 266 3.36 -3.71 12.19
CA ALA A 266 2.03 -4.05 11.71
C ALA A 266 1.35 -5.20 12.46
N LYS A 267 2.04 -5.90 13.34
CA LYS A 267 1.54 -7.09 14.07
C LYS A 267 0.19 -6.84 14.77
N HIS A 268 0.02 -5.65 15.34
CA HIS A 268 -1.25 -5.25 15.97
C HIS A 268 -2.43 -5.14 14.99
N LYS A 269 -2.17 -4.81 13.70
CA LYS A 269 -3.20 -4.72 12.67
C LYS A 269 -3.75 -6.11 12.29
N TYR A 270 -2.87 -7.13 12.25
CA TYR A 270 -3.27 -8.51 12.02
C TYR A 270 -4.23 -9.00 13.13
N LYS A 271 -3.90 -8.71 14.41
CA LYS A 271 -4.80 -9.03 15.53
C LYS A 271 -6.19 -8.41 15.35
N LYS A 272 -6.26 -7.13 14.90
CA LYS A 272 -7.54 -6.45 14.65
C LYS A 272 -8.33 -7.04 13.49
N LEU A 273 -7.66 -7.70 12.53
CA LEU A 273 -8.28 -8.44 11.44
C LEU A 273 -8.63 -9.88 11.81
N GLY A 274 -8.31 -10.33 13.03
CA GLY A 274 -8.46 -11.72 13.44
C GLY A 274 -7.50 -12.68 12.74
N LYS A 275 -6.39 -12.15 12.20
CA LYS A 275 -5.35 -12.92 11.51
C LYS A 275 -4.16 -13.19 12.42
N VAL A 276 -3.48 -14.32 12.18
CA VAL A 276 -2.18 -14.61 12.78
C VAL A 276 -1.10 -13.88 11.98
N TYR A 277 -0.12 -13.31 12.65
CA TYR A 277 1.08 -12.78 12.02
C TYR A 277 2.18 -13.83 12.15
N GLU A 278 2.59 -14.39 11.02
CA GLU A 278 3.62 -15.44 10.97
C GLU A 278 5.00 -14.78 10.91
N ASP A 279 5.70 -14.68 12.02
CA ASP A 279 7.00 -14.01 12.15
C ASP A 279 8.17 -14.91 12.57
N ASP A 280 7.92 -16.20 12.80
CA ASP A 280 8.94 -17.14 13.31
C ASP A 280 10.18 -17.25 12.41
N ARG A 281 10.02 -16.94 11.12
CA ARG A 281 11.09 -17.01 10.11
C ARG A 281 11.61 -15.63 9.68
N MET A 282 11.14 -14.55 10.30
CA MET A 282 11.40 -13.18 9.86
C MET A 282 11.98 -12.35 10.99
N SER A 283 13.11 -11.69 10.75
CA SER A 283 13.68 -10.74 11.69
C SER A 283 14.32 -9.53 11.00
N LYS A 284 14.63 -8.50 11.79
CA LYS A 284 15.31 -7.31 11.27
C LYS A 284 16.77 -7.67 10.96
N PRO A 285 17.30 -7.35 9.76
CA PRO A 285 18.73 -7.45 9.46
C PRO A 285 19.54 -6.52 10.36
N SER A 286 20.82 -6.89 10.63
CA SER A 286 21.72 -6.00 11.38
C SER A 286 22.03 -4.73 10.58
N ASP A 287 22.38 -3.67 11.29
CA ASP A 287 22.71 -2.39 10.65
C ASP A 287 23.99 -2.50 9.79
N GLU A 288 24.97 -3.34 10.20
CA GLU A 288 26.18 -3.65 9.43
C GLU A 288 25.83 -4.35 8.11
N LYS A 289 24.91 -5.32 8.16
CA LYS A 289 24.43 -6.04 6.97
C LYS A 289 23.72 -5.09 6.00
N MET A 290 22.87 -4.24 6.51
CA MET A 290 22.18 -3.22 5.71
C MET A 290 23.17 -2.25 5.07
N GLN A 291 24.20 -1.83 5.79
CA GLN A 291 25.24 -0.97 5.26
C GLN A 291 26.04 -1.68 4.16
N LYS A 292 26.40 -2.95 4.34
CA LYS A 292 27.06 -3.76 3.31
C LYS A 292 26.22 -3.85 2.04
N PHE A 293 24.92 -4.11 2.15
CA PHE A 293 24.03 -4.18 1.00
C PHE A 293 23.93 -2.84 0.27
N LYS A 294 23.87 -1.74 1.00
CA LYS A 294 23.90 -0.40 0.42
C LYS A 294 25.18 -0.19 -0.40
N GLU A 295 26.35 -0.51 0.16
CA GLU A 295 27.65 -0.39 -0.50
C GLU A 295 27.75 -1.26 -1.77
N MET A 296 27.11 -2.45 -1.80
CA MET A 296 27.07 -3.29 -2.99
C MET A 296 26.35 -2.58 -4.16
N PHE A 297 25.25 -1.86 -3.91
CA PHE A 297 24.60 -1.05 -4.92
C PHE A 297 25.44 0.17 -5.33
N GLU A 298 26.03 0.87 -4.35
CA GLU A 298 26.85 2.07 -4.59
C GLU A 298 28.09 1.74 -5.43
N ASN A 299 28.75 0.59 -5.17
CA ASN A 299 29.90 0.11 -5.95
C ASN A 299 29.54 -0.19 -7.42
N LYS A 300 28.26 -0.35 -7.75
CA LYS A 300 27.73 -0.50 -9.12
C LYS A 300 27.20 0.81 -9.71
N GLY A 301 27.38 1.92 -9.01
CA GLY A 301 27.02 3.26 -9.47
C GLY A 301 25.59 3.68 -9.17
N TYR A 302 24.81 2.88 -8.42
CA TYR A 302 23.45 3.25 -8.02
C TYR A 302 23.47 4.16 -6.77
N LYS A 303 22.56 5.14 -6.74
CA LYS A 303 22.27 5.87 -5.51
C LYS A 303 21.48 4.96 -4.57
N ALA A 304 22.05 4.58 -3.44
CA ALA A 304 21.37 3.72 -2.48
C ALA A 304 21.15 4.42 -1.12
N LYS A 305 20.03 4.10 -0.47
CA LYS A 305 19.67 4.62 0.85
C LYS A 305 19.07 3.48 1.69
N ILE A 306 19.35 3.49 3.00
CA ILE A 306 18.64 2.67 3.99
C ILE A 306 17.44 3.49 4.50
N GLY A 307 16.26 2.89 4.41
CA GLY A 307 14.99 3.56 4.72
C GLY A 307 14.31 4.20 3.50
N GLY A 308 13.10 4.71 3.69
CA GLY A 308 12.28 5.37 2.68
C GLY A 308 12.58 6.85 2.47
#